data_4c57a9a56faba20d2c557997e11437f9
#
_entry.id   4c57a9a56faba20d2c557997e11437f9
#
_cell.length_a   1.000
_cell.length_b   1.000
_cell.length_c   1.000
_cell.angle_alpha   90.00
_cell.angle_beta   90.00
_cell.angle_gamma   90.00
#
_symmetry.space_group_name_H-M   'P 1'
#
loop_
_entity.id
_entity.type
_entity.pdbx_description
1 polymer ?
#
loop_
_entity_poly.entity_id
_entity_poly.type
_entity_poly.pdbx_seq_one_letter_code
_entity_poly.pdbx_strand_id
1 'polypeptide(L)'
;MKLRDTYPLYLANEALQPNTDLAVTDKFTGEVATRVALADAKMIDAAIAAAVEAAQPMARMASYERRDVLQHCVDRFIERKDELAYALCVEAGKPINDSRGEVGRLIDTFRIAAEESVRMTGEVQPLDISPRARGYQGIWKRVPIGPCSFISPFNFPLNLAAHKIAPALAVGCPFVMKPASRTPLGAIIMG
;
A
#
# COMPACT_ATOMS: atom_id res chain seq x y z
N MET A 1 0.18 23.81 -9.60
CA MET A 1 -0.66 22.58 -9.50
C MET A 1 -1.78 22.88 -8.51
N LYS A 2 -2.97 22.28 -8.65
CA LYS A 2 -4.11 22.49 -7.74
C LYS A 2 -4.62 21.14 -7.28
N LEU A 3 -4.92 20.99 -5.98
CA LEU A 3 -5.60 19.80 -5.45
C LEU A 3 -7.07 19.80 -5.93
N ARG A 4 -7.71 18.63 -5.91
CA ARG A 4 -9.16 18.51 -6.10
C ARG A 4 -9.86 19.12 -4.87
N ASP A 5 -11.09 19.55 -5.03
CA ASP A 5 -11.87 20.11 -3.91
C ASP A 5 -12.22 19.02 -2.88
N THR A 6 -12.38 17.77 -3.32
CA THR A 6 -12.62 16.59 -2.47
C THR A 6 -11.90 15.35 -2.98
N TYR A 7 -11.61 14.42 -2.07
CA TYR A 7 -11.03 13.11 -2.36
C TYR A 7 -11.88 12.00 -1.72
N PRO A 8 -12.12 10.90 -2.45
CA PRO A 8 -12.90 9.76 -1.95
C PRO A 8 -12.08 8.94 -0.94
N LEU A 9 -12.75 8.03 -0.25
CA LEU A 9 -12.14 6.81 0.27
C LEU A 9 -12.28 5.68 -0.76
N TYR A 10 -11.51 4.60 -0.60
CA TYR A 10 -11.62 3.41 -1.44
C TYR A 10 -12.09 2.22 -0.60
N LEU A 11 -13.13 1.53 -1.08
CA LEU A 11 -13.65 0.30 -0.51
C LEU A 11 -13.72 -0.75 -1.61
N ALA A 12 -13.06 -1.88 -1.43
CA ALA A 12 -12.93 -2.93 -2.44
C ALA A 12 -12.47 -2.40 -3.81
N ASN A 13 -11.51 -1.46 -3.81
CA ASN A 13 -10.97 -0.74 -4.98
C ASN A 13 -11.96 0.22 -5.67
N GLU A 14 -13.13 0.43 -5.11
CA GLU A 14 -14.09 1.41 -5.63
C GLU A 14 -14.01 2.73 -4.87
N ALA A 15 -14.00 3.84 -5.61
CA ALA A 15 -13.97 5.17 -5.04
C ALA A 15 -15.37 5.56 -4.50
N LEU A 16 -15.47 5.85 -3.20
CA LEU A 16 -16.70 6.25 -2.54
C LEU A 16 -16.55 7.63 -1.89
N GLN A 17 -17.55 8.48 -2.07
CA GLN A 17 -17.61 9.83 -1.48
C GLN A 17 -18.84 9.95 -0.54
N PRO A 18 -18.88 9.25 0.60
CA PRO A 18 -20.04 9.26 1.50
C PRO A 18 -20.22 10.60 2.22
N ASN A 19 -19.13 11.34 2.42
CA ASN A 19 -19.09 12.63 3.11
C ASN A 19 -17.82 13.40 2.71
N THR A 20 -17.60 14.58 3.32
CA THR A 20 -16.41 15.43 3.16
C THR A 20 -15.91 15.91 4.53
N ASP A 21 -15.95 15.02 5.52
CA ASP A 21 -15.83 15.40 6.93
C ASP A 21 -14.39 15.73 7.35
N LEU A 22 -13.39 15.08 6.74
CA LEU A 22 -12.00 15.31 7.10
C LEU A 22 -11.42 16.49 6.30
N ALA A 23 -11.20 17.61 6.96
CA ALA A 23 -10.47 18.74 6.38
C ALA A 23 -8.96 18.46 6.37
N VAL A 24 -8.33 18.66 5.22
CA VAL A 24 -6.87 18.65 5.06
C VAL A 24 -6.42 20.11 4.92
N THR A 25 -5.67 20.57 5.91
CA THR A 25 -5.15 21.95 5.93
C THR A 25 -3.79 22.03 5.24
N ASP A 26 -3.59 23.10 4.48
CA ASP A 26 -2.26 23.51 4.06
C ASP A 26 -1.46 23.95 5.29
N LYS A 27 -0.34 23.29 5.54
CA LYS A 27 0.46 23.55 6.75
C LYS A 27 1.21 24.88 6.73
N PHE A 28 1.32 25.51 5.55
CA PHE A 28 1.94 26.81 5.40
C PHE A 28 0.94 27.96 5.65
N THR A 29 -0.26 27.86 5.04
CA THR A 29 -1.28 28.92 5.15
C THR A 29 -2.22 28.72 6.35
N GLY A 30 -2.39 27.48 6.82
CA GLY A 30 -3.39 27.11 7.81
C GLY A 30 -4.81 26.97 7.28
N GLU A 31 -5.04 27.25 5.99
CA GLU A 31 -6.33 27.16 5.34
C GLU A 31 -6.69 25.71 4.95
N VAL A 32 -7.98 25.44 4.77
CA VAL A 32 -8.43 24.13 4.25
C VAL A 32 -8.11 24.05 2.77
N ALA A 33 -7.18 23.17 2.42
CA ALA A 33 -6.75 22.95 1.04
C ALA A 33 -7.67 22.00 0.27
N THR A 34 -8.23 21.01 0.96
CA THR A 34 -9.14 20.01 0.40
C THR A 34 -9.87 19.26 1.52
N ARG A 35 -10.83 18.42 1.14
CA ARG A 35 -11.55 17.55 2.07
C ARG A 35 -11.51 16.10 1.62
N VAL A 36 -11.51 15.19 2.57
CA VAL A 36 -11.43 13.74 2.35
C VAL A 36 -12.63 13.07 3.00
N ALA A 37 -13.13 12.03 2.37
CA ALA A 37 -14.18 11.20 2.95
C ALA A 37 -13.65 10.42 4.16
N LEU A 38 -14.45 10.32 5.22
CA LEU A 38 -14.21 9.45 6.39
C LEU A 38 -15.07 8.20 6.31
N ALA A 39 -14.46 7.06 6.62
CA ALA A 39 -15.18 5.82 6.80
C ALA A 39 -15.84 5.77 8.19
N ASP A 40 -17.08 5.29 8.26
CA ASP A 40 -17.74 4.88 9.50
C ASP A 40 -17.40 3.42 9.86
N ALA A 41 -17.89 2.95 10.99
CA ALA A 41 -17.65 1.59 11.45
C ALA A 41 -18.18 0.53 10.46
N LYS A 42 -19.34 0.77 9.83
CA LYS A 42 -19.90 -0.18 8.84
C LYS A 42 -19.05 -0.28 7.59
N MET A 43 -18.48 0.82 7.13
CA MET A 43 -17.56 0.83 5.99
C MET A 43 -16.24 0.11 6.33
N ILE A 44 -15.75 0.25 7.56
CA ILE A 44 -14.56 -0.47 8.01
C ILE A 44 -14.84 -1.97 8.04
N ASP A 45 -15.97 -2.41 8.59
CA ASP A 45 -16.37 -3.82 8.60
C ASP A 45 -16.51 -4.37 7.18
N ALA A 46 -17.12 -3.60 6.26
CA ALA A 46 -17.23 -3.97 4.85
C ALA A 46 -15.86 -4.08 4.17
N ALA A 47 -14.91 -3.17 4.46
CA ALA A 47 -13.56 -3.23 3.93
C ALA A 47 -12.79 -4.46 4.44
N ILE A 48 -12.97 -4.82 5.72
CA ILE A 48 -12.39 -6.03 6.30
C ILE A 48 -12.99 -7.27 5.62
N ALA A 49 -14.31 -7.32 5.44
CA ALA A 49 -14.98 -8.43 4.75
C ALA A 49 -14.45 -8.59 3.31
N ALA A 50 -14.36 -7.50 2.56
CA ALA A 50 -13.80 -7.51 1.19
C ALA A 50 -12.35 -8.00 1.17
N ALA A 51 -11.51 -7.59 2.13
CA ALA A 51 -10.15 -8.09 2.24
C ALA A 51 -10.10 -9.60 2.56
N VAL A 52 -11.02 -10.11 3.39
CA VAL A 52 -11.14 -11.54 3.66
C VAL A 52 -11.54 -12.32 2.41
N GLU A 53 -12.51 -11.82 1.64
CA GLU A 53 -12.94 -12.43 0.36
C GLU A 53 -11.80 -12.44 -0.67
N ALA A 54 -11.00 -11.38 -0.73
CA ALA A 54 -9.86 -11.28 -1.63
C ALA A 54 -8.67 -12.18 -1.26
N ALA A 55 -8.63 -12.76 -0.06
CA ALA A 55 -7.47 -13.52 0.43
C ALA A 55 -7.11 -14.71 -0.46
N GLN A 56 -8.06 -15.54 -0.81
CA GLN A 56 -7.82 -16.71 -1.64
C GLN A 56 -7.50 -16.37 -3.11
N PRO A 57 -8.23 -15.45 -3.79
CA PRO A 57 -7.84 -14.98 -5.11
C PRO A 57 -6.41 -14.42 -5.15
N MET A 58 -6.04 -13.53 -4.22
CA MET A 58 -4.70 -12.94 -4.18
C MET A 58 -3.61 -13.96 -3.87
N ALA A 59 -3.86 -14.92 -2.98
CA ALA A 59 -2.91 -15.99 -2.65
C ALA A 59 -2.64 -16.92 -3.84
N ARG A 60 -3.59 -17.03 -4.77
CA ARG A 60 -3.47 -17.86 -6.00
C ARG A 60 -2.85 -17.13 -7.18
N MET A 61 -2.70 -15.81 -7.11
CA MET A 61 -2.04 -15.05 -8.16
C MET A 61 -0.62 -15.57 -8.37
N ALA A 62 -0.24 -15.79 -9.62
CA ALA A 62 1.14 -16.13 -9.95
C ALA A 62 2.09 -14.99 -9.59
N SER A 63 3.35 -15.32 -9.34
CA SER A 63 4.34 -14.30 -8.94
C SER A 63 4.54 -13.20 -9.99
N TYR A 64 4.46 -13.56 -11.28
CA TYR A 64 4.57 -12.57 -12.36
C TYR A 64 3.35 -11.63 -12.41
N GLU A 65 2.14 -12.11 -12.09
CA GLU A 65 0.94 -11.26 -12.05
C GLU A 65 1.06 -10.21 -10.95
N ARG A 66 1.56 -10.60 -9.77
CA ARG A 66 1.83 -9.66 -8.66
C ARG A 66 2.93 -8.66 -9.01
N ARG A 67 3.99 -9.12 -9.71
CA ARG A 67 5.03 -8.23 -10.24
C ARG A 67 4.42 -7.19 -11.19
N ASP A 68 3.58 -7.62 -12.12
CA ASP A 68 3.01 -6.74 -13.14
C ASP A 68 2.08 -5.69 -12.52
N VAL A 69 1.31 -6.04 -11.49
CA VAL A 69 0.53 -5.09 -10.68
C VAL A 69 1.44 -4.05 -10.02
N LEU A 70 2.53 -4.49 -9.38
CA LEU A 70 3.49 -3.58 -8.72
C LEU A 70 4.22 -2.71 -9.74
N GLN A 71 4.58 -3.23 -10.90
CA GLN A 71 5.20 -2.46 -11.98
C GLN A 71 4.24 -1.40 -12.53
N HIS A 72 2.96 -1.76 -12.71
CA HIS A 72 1.94 -0.78 -13.07
C HIS A 72 1.86 0.37 -12.05
N CYS A 73 1.89 0.07 -10.75
CA CYS A 73 1.95 1.09 -9.70
C CYS A 73 3.19 2.00 -9.86
N VAL A 74 4.37 1.42 -10.11
CA VAL A 74 5.62 2.18 -10.37
C VAL A 74 5.43 3.16 -11.51
N ASP A 75 4.89 2.70 -12.64
CA ASP A 75 4.69 3.54 -13.83
C ASP A 75 3.71 4.68 -13.53
N ARG A 76 2.61 4.41 -12.83
CA ARG A 76 1.64 5.42 -12.41
C ARG A 76 2.22 6.43 -11.43
N PHE A 77 3.08 6.01 -10.49
CA PHE A 77 3.74 6.95 -9.57
C PHE A 77 4.76 7.85 -10.28
N ILE A 78 5.46 7.33 -11.28
CA ILE A 78 6.37 8.13 -12.12
C ILE A 78 5.57 9.21 -12.88
N GLU A 79 4.44 8.85 -13.49
CA GLU A 79 3.57 9.78 -14.20
C GLU A 79 2.99 10.87 -13.28
N ARG A 80 2.64 10.50 -12.04
CA ARG A 80 1.98 11.38 -11.06
C ARG A 80 2.94 11.97 -10.02
N LYS A 81 4.25 11.88 -10.24
CA LYS A 81 5.27 12.27 -9.25
C LYS A 81 5.12 13.70 -8.72
N ASP A 82 4.78 14.65 -9.59
CA ASP A 82 4.65 16.05 -9.18
C ASP A 82 3.33 16.28 -8.41
N GLU A 83 2.24 15.58 -8.73
CA GLU A 83 0.99 15.58 -7.96
C GLU A 83 1.22 15.06 -6.54
N LEU A 84 1.90 13.92 -6.40
CA LEU A 84 2.23 13.31 -5.13
C LEU A 84 3.15 14.21 -4.28
N ALA A 85 4.17 14.79 -4.91
CA ALA A 85 5.08 15.71 -4.22
C ALA A 85 4.37 16.99 -3.74
N TYR A 86 3.46 17.55 -4.55
CA TYR A 86 2.67 18.71 -4.18
C TYR A 86 1.69 18.40 -3.03
N ALA A 87 1.03 17.24 -3.07
CA ALA A 87 0.16 16.80 -1.99
C ALA A 87 0.92 16.72 -0.65
N LEU A 88 2.14 16.18 -0.64
CA LEU A 88 3.01 16.13 0.54
C LEU A 88 3.41 17.54 1.03
N CYS A 89 3.69 18.48 0.13
CA CYS A 89 3.96 19.87 0.52
C CYS A 89 2.77 20.46 1.28
N VAL A 90 1.56 20.27 0.79
CA VAL A 90 0.35 20.82 1.39
C VAL A 90 0.02 20.14 2.72
N GLU A 91 -0.12 18.80 2.70
CA GLU A 91 -0.63 18.07 3.87
C GLU A 91 0.39 17.91 5.00
N ALA A 92 1.69 17.80 4.67
CA ALA A 92 2.75 17.57 5.64
C ALA A 92 3.61 18.81 5.90
N GLY A 93 3.47 19.88 5.11
CA GLY A 93 4.31 21.09 5.21
C GLY A 93 5.78 20.84 4.82
N LYS A 94 6.04 19.82 4.00
CA LYS A 94 7.41 19.48 3.59
C LYS A 94 7.90 20.38 2.46
N PRO A 95 9.19 20.78 2.48
CA PRO A 95 9.81 21.40 1.31
C PRO A 95 9.67 20.55 0.07
N ILE A 96 9.49 21.17 -1.10
CA ILE A 96 9.23 20.44 -2.35
C ILE A 96 10.32 19.43 -2.71
N ASN A 97 11.59 19.73 -2.41
CA ASN A 97 12.70 18.81 -2.68
C ASN A 97 12.65 17.57 -1.78
N ASP A 98 12.26 17.73 -0.51
CA ASP A 98 12.09 16.61 0.41
C ASP A 98 10.86 15.76 0.03
N SER A 99 9.79 16.42 -0.43
CA SER A 99 8.61 15.75 -0.97
C SER A 99 8.92 14.93 -2.22
N ARG A 100 9.69 15.48 -3.16
CA ARG A 100 10.17 14.75 -4.35
C ARG A 100 11.08 13.57 -3.96
N GLY A 101 11.92 13.75 -2.95
CA GLY A 101 12.75 12.67 -2.40
C GLY A 101 11.90 11.55 -1.78
N GLU A 102 10.79 11.87 -1.11
CA GLU A 102 9.87 10.87 -0.56
C GLU A 102 9.12 10.11 -1.68
N VAL A 103 8.69 10.80 -2.74
CA VAL A 103 8.11 10.15 -3.93
C VAL A 103 9.12 9.23 -4.61
N GLY A 104 10.39 9.62 -4.69
CA GLY A 104 11.46 8.75 -5.19
C GLY A 104 11.54 7.44 -4.41
N ARG A 105 11.52 7.52 -3.06
CA ARG A 105 11.51 6.34 -2.20
C ARG A 105 10.26 5.47 -2.34
N LEU A 106 9.08 6.07 -2.55
CA LEU A 106 7.86 5.33 -2.89
C LEU A 106 8.08 4.46 -4.13
N ILE A 107 8.57 5.07 -5.22
CA ILE A 107 8.82 4.41 -6.50
C ILE A 107 9.82 3.26 -6.32
N ASP A 108 10.93 3.50 -5.62
CA ASP A 108 11.95 2.50 -5.36
C ASP A 108 11.42 1.33 -4.52
N THR A 109 10.61 1.62 -3.49
CA THR A 109 9.98 0.59 -2.65
C THR A 109 9.09 -0.34 -3.47
N PHE A 110 8.25 0.20 -4.35
CA PHE A 110 7.40 -0.61 -5.21
C PHE A 110 8.19 -1.37 -6.28
N ARG A 111 9.25 -0.76 -6.84
CA ARG A 111 10.14 -1.43 -7.80
C ARG A 111 10.85 -2.63 -7.18
N ILE A 112 11.42 -2.46 -5.98
CA ILE A 112 12.05 -3.56 -5.23
C ILE A 112 11.01 -4.66 -4.93
N ALA A 113 9.81 -4.29 -4.50
CA ALA A 113 8.75 -5.25 -4.24
C ALA A 113 8.32 -6.03 -5.50
N ALA A 114 8.28 -5.37 -6.67
CA ALA A 114 8.02 -6.02 -7.95
C ALA A 114 9.11 -7.04 -8.29
N GLU A 115 10.37 -6.66 -8.14
CA GLU A 115 11.50 -7.56 -8.38
C GLU A 115 11.52 -8.74 -7.40
N GLU A 116 11.25 -8.52 -6.12
CA GLU A 116 11.27 -9.55 -5.08
C GLU A 116 10.05 -10.49 -5.16
N SER A 117 8.92 -10.06 -5.73
CA SER A 117 7.73 -10.91 -5.87
C SER A 117 7.99 -12.21 -6.64
N VAL A 118 8.95 -12.19 -7.59
CA VAL A 118 9.35 -13.34 -8.42
C VAL A 118 10.60 -14.07 -7.90
N ARG A 119 11.20 -13.58 -6.80
CA ARG A 119 12.41 -14.15 -6.20
C ARG A 119 12.18 -14.86 -4.88
N MET A 120 10.93 -14.91 -4.40
CA MET A 120 10.62 -15.59 -3.14
C MET A 120 10.91 -17.08 -3.26
N THR A 121 11.84 -17.56 -2.45
CA THR A 121 12.30 -18.94 -2.44
C THR A 121 11.75 -19.70 -1.26
N GLY A 122 11.90 -21.03 -1.32
CA GLY A 122 11.82 -21.97 -0.22
C GLY A 122 13.08 -22.81 -0.18
N GLU A 123 13.11 -23.86 0.61
CA GLU A 123 14.24 -24.77 0.72
C GLU A 123 13.79 -26.21 0.61
N VAL A 124 14.68 -27.06 0.11
CA VAL A 124 14.58 -28.51 0.16
C VAL A 124 15.65 -29.01 1.12
N GLN A 125 15.25 -29.74 2.16
CA GLN A 125 16.15 -30.25 3.19
C GLN A 125 16.15 -31.79 3.18
N PRO A 126 17.33 -32.44 3.24
CA PRO A 126 17.37 -33.87 3.50
C PRO A 126 16.89 -34.18 4.92
N LEU A 127 15.98 -35.10 5.05
CA LEU A 127 15.51 -35.60 6.36
C LEU A 127 16.03 -37.00 6.68
N ASP A 128 16.85 -37.58 5.81
CA ASP A 128 17.42 -38.92 5.95
C ASP A 128 18.65 -38.98 6.86
N ILE A 129 18.57 -38.30 7.99
CA ILE A 129 19.59 -38.21 9.05
C ILE A 129 19.71 -39.51 9.88
N SER A 130 18.85 -40.49 9.65
CA SER A 130 18.89 -41.81 10.30
C SER A 130 18.35 -42.89 9.35
N PRO A 131 18.68 -44.19 9.59
CA PRO A 131 18.20 -45.28 8.72
C PRO A 131 16.66 -45.29 8.57
N ARG A 132 15.93 -44.92 9.61
CA ARG A 132 14.46 -44.86 9.64
C ARG A 132 13.89 -43.83 8.66
N ALA A 133 14.61 -42.77 8.39
CA ALA A 133 14.16 -41.64 7.54
C ALA A 133 14.80 -41.66 6.16
N ARG A 134 15.42 -42.78 5.75
CA ARG A 134 16.09 -42.92 4.46
C ARG A 134 15.15 -42.58 3.31
N GLY A 135 15.58 -41.61 2.46
CA GLY A 135 14.82 -41.13 1.26
C GLY A 135 13.76 -40.06 1.55
N TYR A 136 13.59 -39.62 2.80
CA TYR A 136 12.69 -38.52 3.12
C TYR A 136 13.34 -37.18 2.81
N GLN A 137 12.53 -36.25 2.25
CA GLN A 137 12.89 -34.87 2.01
C GLN A 137 11.84 -33.93 2.62
N GLY A 138 12.27 -32.84 3.22
CA GLY A 138 11.44 -31.75 3.68
C GLY A 138 11.45 -30.61 2.67
N ILE A 139 10.30 -30.05 2.38
CA ILE A 139 10.16 -28.85 1.54
C ILE A 139 9.37 -27.81 2.33
N TRP A 140 9.91 -26.59 2.42
CA TRP A 140 9.15 -25.47 2.92
C TRP A 140 9.12 -24.32 1.91
N LYS A 141 8.05 -23.55 1.90
CA LYS A 141 7.86 -22.36 1.08
C LYS A 141 7.16 -21.28 1.87
N ARG A 142 7.37 -20.03 1.46
CA ARG A 142 6.63 -18.89 1.99
C ARG A 142 5.24 -18.85 1.38
N VAL A 143 4.23 -18.55 2.21
CA VAL A 143 2.85 -18.38 1.79
C VAL A 143 2.30 -17.06 2.35
N PRO A 144 1.28 -16.44 1.70
CA PRO A 144 0.62 -15.27 2.24
C PRO A 144 0.04 -15.55 3.64
N ILE A 145 0.15 -14.60 4.56
CA ILE A 145 -0.42 -14.73 5.91
C ILE A 145 -1.93 -14.42 5.96
N GLY A 146 -2.49 -13.91 4.85
CA GLY A 146 -3.89 -13.49 4.75
C GLY A 146 -4.08 -11.98 4.82
N PRO A 147 -5.30 -11.50 5.13
CA PRO A 147 -5.63 -10.08 5.19
C PRO A 147 -4.81 -9.34 6.26
N CYS A 148 -4.34 -8.16 5.89
CA CYS A 148 -3.51 -7.32 6.76
C CYS A 148 -4.24 -6.02 7.10
N SER A 149 -4.08 -5.54 8.34
CA SER A 149 -4.52 -4.20 8.75
C SER A 149 -3.30 -3.29 8.91
N PHE A 150 -3.32 -2.14 8.22
CA PHE A 150 -2.23 -1.19 8.22
C PHE A 150 -2.66 0.17 8.75
N ILE A 151 -1.83 0.74 9.63
CA ILE A 151 -1.95 2.11 10.11
C ILE A 151 -0.62 2.81 9.81
N SER A 152 -0.64 3.89 9.04
CA SER A 152 0.58 4.66 8.76
C SER A 152 0.66 5.92 9.62
N PRO A 153 1.87 6.31 10.07
CA PRO A 153 2.09 7.57 10.76
C PRO A 153 2.17 8.75 9.78
N PHE A 154 2.23 9.96 10.33
CA PHE A 154 2.12 11.21 9.58
C PHE A 154 3.46 11.79 9.08
N ASN A 155 4.60 11.36 9.62
CA ASN A 155 5.90 12.02 9.40
C ASN A 155 6.55 11.71 8.03
N PHE A 156 6.25 10.56 7.44
CA PHE A 156 6.56 10.18 6.06
C PHE A 156 5.34 9.46 5.47
N PRO A 157 4.23 10.19 5.23
CA PRO A 157 2.93 9.58 5.03
C PRO A 157 2.87 8.68 3.81
N LEU A 158 3.56 9.06 2.74
CA LEU A 158 3.58 8.30 1.50
C LEU A 158 4.53 7.10 1.60
N ASN A 159 5.76 7.32 2.07
CA ASN A 159 6.78 6.27 2.13
C ASN A 159 6.43 5.18 3.15
N LEU A 160 5.88 5.55 4.31
CA LEU A 160 5.50 4.57 5.34
C LEU A 160 4.22 3.80 5.00
N ALA A 161 3.35 4.34 4.15
CA ALA A 161 2.28 3.58 3.51
C ALA A 161 2.85 2.59 2.49
N ALA A 162 3.78 3.03 1.63
CA ALA A 162 4.45 2.19 0.64
C ALA A 162 5.13 0.96 1.26
N HIS A 163 5.84 1.13 2.37
CA HIS A 163 6.51 0.03 3.10
C HIS A 163 5.56 -1.03 3.68
N LYS A 164 4.26 -0.77 3.70
CA LYS A 164 3.23 -1.71 4.10
C LYS A 164 2.54 -2.33 2.89
N ILE A 165 2.14 -1.50 1.94
CA ILE A 165 1.34 -1.90 0.77
C ILE A 165 2.18 -2.73 -0.20
N ALA A 166 3.37 -2.25 -0.58
CA ALA A 166 4.19 -2.90 -1.60
C ALA A 166 4.57 -4.35 -1.21
N PRO A 167 5.10 -4.64 0.00
CA PRO A 167 5.39 -6.02 0.38
C PRO A 167 4.13 -6.88 0.53
N ALA A 168 2.98 -6.31 0.95
CA ALA A 168 1.73 -7.07 1.01
C ALA A 168 1.29 -7.54 -0.38
N LEU A 169 1.30 -6.64 -1.38
CA LEU A 169 1.00 -6.98 -2.77
C LEU A 169 2.01 -8.01 -3.32
N ALA A 170 3.30 -7.84 -3.04
CA ALA A 170 4.34 -8.75 -3.52
C ALA A 170 4.12 -10.20 -3.05
N VAL A 171 3.62 -10.39 -1.84
CA VAL A 171 3.37 -11.73 -1.28
C VAL A 171 1.95 -12.24 -1.47
N GLY A 172 1.03 -11.42 -2.02
CA GLY A 172 -0.36 -11.81 -2.27
C GLY A 172 -1.26 -11.69 -1.02
N CYS A 173 -1.02 -10.70 -0.16
CA CYS A 173 -1.85 -10.38 1.01
C CYS A 173 -2.75 -9.19 0.70
N PRO A 174 -4.08 -9.31 0.76
CA PRO A 174 -4.98 -8.17 0.72
C PRO A 174 -4.85 -7.36 2.01
N PHE A 175 -5.27 -6.10 1.96
CA PHE A 175 -5.12 -5.23 3.12
C PHE A 175 -6.22 -4.17 3.24
N VAL A 176 -6.39 -3.68 4.46
CA VAL A 176 -7.12 -2.44 4.76
C VAL A 176 -6.10 -1.43 5.30
N MET A 177 -6.02 -0.25 4.67
CA MET A 177 -5.09 0.80 5.06
C MET A 177 -5.83 1.99 5.67
N LYS A 178 -5.44 2.36 6.89
CA LYS A 178 -5.82 3.62 7.52
C LYS A 178 -4.63 4.58 7.50
N PRO A 179 -4.63 5.61 6.63
CA PRO A 179 -3.62 6.66 6.68
C PRO A 179 -3.78 7.53 7.92
N ALA A 180 -2.74 8.29 8.26
CA ALA A 180 -2.82 9.26 9.34
C ALA A 180 -3.84 10.35 9.01
N SER A 181 -4.72 10.70 9.96
CA SER A 181 -5.76 11.72 9.73
C SER A 181 -5.18 13.11 9.45
N ARG A 182 -3.93 13.38 9.86
CA ARG A 182 -3.24 14.65 9.60
C ARG A 182 -2.68 14.75 8.17
N THR A 183 -2.42 13.61 7.54
CA THR A 183 -1.76 13.52 6.23
C THR A 183 -2.34 12.33 5.46
N PRO A 184 -3.64 12.36 5.10
CA PRO A 184 -4.29 11.23 4.43
C PRO A 184 -4.09 11.25 2.91
N LEU A 185 -3.78 12.42 2.36
CA LEU A 185 -3.93 12.72 0.93
C LEU A 185 -2.97 11.92 0.06
N GLY A 186 -1.70 11.83 0.46
CA GLY A 186 -0.70 11.06 -0.27
C GLY A 186 -1.11 9.59 -0.42
N ALA A 187 -1.59 8.96 0.65
CA ALA A 187 -2.05 7.58 0.61
C ALA A 187 -3.32 7.39 -0.24
N ILE A 188 -4.24 8.37 -0.23
CA ILE A 188 -5.46 8.32 -1.06
C ILE A 188 -5.14 8.50 -2.54
N ILE A 189 -4.19 9.38 -2.88
CA ILE A 189 -3.76 9.60 -4.28
C ILE A 189 -3.00 8.38 -4.81
N MET A 190 -2.36 7.62 -3.92
CA MET A 190 -1.65 6.39 -4.25
C MET A 190 -2.60 5.23 -4.58
N GLY A 191 -3.77 5.15 -3.94
CA GLY A 191 -4.83 4.17 -4.20
C GLY A 191 -5.65 4.57 -5.41
#